data_af088cd6aa7b92c024a0eb40057088f0
#
_entry.id   af088cd6aa7b92c024a0eb40057088f0
#
_cell.length_a   1.000
_cell.length_b   1.000
_cell.length_c   1.000
_cell.angle_alpha   90.00
_cell.angle_beta   90.00
_cell.angle_gamma   90.00
#
_symmetry.space_group_name_H-M   'P 1'
#
loop_
_entity.id
_entity.type
_entity.pdbx_description
1 polymer ?
#
loop_
_entity_poly.entity_id
_entity_poly.type
_entity_poly.pdbx_seq_one_letter_code
_entity_poly.pdbx_strand_id
1 'polypeptide(L)'
;MLLALVCLTISAQITQKDKDDFFGSESKEDFFGKGTKEDFFGNNDPGFAAERQKMYENYNKFRKEALDKYSDYVRKAWKDYKANPAVPAPKDEMVKPQLAPGAEEKTASWFVKIFGKDKKENNKKAKSKSKPAKRKQVVAKVEEVIKAEPIIPQPKPQIPAEPREEKANDYMEFNVFGTECKVRIGDNCRFKLPNVSSATVADAIKYVFPGQQFENMLYDCLQERKRHSFSDWAYYQMLLALTSQFYGKDTNEAVLCQAFLYSQSGYKMRLAHTPDKLYMLAATRHFIFNKQFYVVDGDSYFLLSDDKVENFGICEASFPKESSLSLQITASQQFSDNPTMQRTIISRYNEDFAFTITSNKNYIDFYDTYPSSTINNNFMSRWAMYANTPMESGIKDQLYPPMKAKLMGLSQEAAVQQLLWWIHGAIDTEGKIKNANCFLYNYDDNVWGYDRNFFAEETLFYPYCDCEDRSILLSHLVRDLLDLDVVLVYYPGHLAMAVNFTEPVKGDYVMLDGRKFIVCDPTYIGCHVGETMAGMEDQPVTAILLNRL
;
A
#
# COMPACT_ATOMS: atom_id res chain seq x y z
N MET A 1 -5.85 34.84 -47.65
CA MET A 1 -7.10 35.19 -46.98
C MET A 1 -7.64 33.92 -46.37
N LEU A 2 -7.22 33.64 -45.11
CA LEU A 2 -7.53 32.42 -44.36
C LEU A 2 -8.80 32.68 -43.54
N LEU A 3 -9.86 31.93 -43.82
CA LEU A 3 -11.02 31.87 -42.92
C LEU A 3 -10.74 30.80 -41.85
N ALA A 4 -10.48 31.23 -40.64
CA ALA A 4 -10.46 30.35 -39.46
C ALA A 4 -11.92 30.17 -39.00
N LEU A 5 -12.44 28.94 -39.14
CA LEU A 5 -13.69 28.53 -38.50
C LEU A 5 -13.39 28.28 -37.03
N VAL A 6 -13.83 29.19 -36.18
CA VAL A 6 -13.87 28.99 -34.73
C VAL A 6 -15.11 28.16 -34.41
N CYS A 7 -14.94 26.87 -34.19
CA CYS A 7 -15.94 26.04 -33.52
C CYS A 7 -15.94 26.40 -32.04
N LEU A 8 -16.86 27.26 -31.63
CA LEU A 8 -17.23 27.47 -30.23
C LEU A 8 -18.00 26.22 -29.76
N THR A 9 -17.30 25.25 -29.28
CA THR A 9 -17.90 24.26 -28.38
C THR A 9 -18.12 24.93 -27.02
N ILE A 10 -19.36 25.30 -26.77
CA ILE A 10 -19.80 25.69 -25.42
C ILE A 10 -19.85 24.40 -24.61
N SER A 11 -18.69 23.98 -24.07
CA SER A 11 -18.66 23.07 -22.93
C SER A 11 -19.08 23.90 -21.73
N ALA A 12 -20.30 23.70 -21.25
CA ALA A 12 -20.72 24.22 -19.96
C ALA A 12 -19.83 23.55 -18.88
N GLN A 13 -18.68 24.15 -18.63
CA GLN A 13 -17.86 23.77 -17.45
C GLN A 13 -18.68 24.17 -16.22
N ILE A 14 -19.14 23.16 -15.48
CA ILE A 14 -19.70 23.37 -14.14
C ILE A 14 -18.56 23.91 -13.29
N THR A 15 -18.65 25.17 -12.90
CA THR A 15 -17.64 25.86 -12.11
C THR A 15 -17.66 25.35 -10.66
N GLN A 16 -16.60 25.59 -9.90
CA GLN A 16 -16.59 25.30 -8.45
C GLN A 16 -17.73 26.03 -7.74
N LYS A 17 -18.07 27.22 -8.21
CA LYS A 17 -19.21 27.99 -7.71
C LYS A 17 -20.54 27.28 -7.95
N ASP A 18 -20.74 26.66 -9.10
CA ASP A 18 -21.96 25.87 -9.37
C ASP A 18 -22.04 24.64 -8.47
N LYS A 19 -20.90 24.03 -8.09
CA LYS A 19 -20.82 22.94 -7.13
C LYS A 19 -21.14 23.42 -5.71
N ASP A 20 -20.63 24.57 -5.31
CA ASP A 20 -20.88 25.18 -4.00
C ASP A 20 -22.34 25.67 -3.87
N ASP A 21 -22.91 26.26 -4.94
CA ASP A 21 -24.30 26.66 -5.00
C ASP A 21 -25.26 25.45 -5.01
N PHE A 22 -24.80 24.32 -5.56
CA PHE A 22 -25.59 23.09 -5.65
C PHE A 22 -25.66 22.32 -4.32
N PHE A 23 -24.55 22.29 -3.57
CA PHE A 23 -24.45 21.56 -2.30
C PHE A 23 -24.62 22.43 -1.05
N GLY A 24 -24.65 23.75 -1.19
CA GLY A 24 -24.71 24.73 -0.10
C GLY A 24 -23.37 24.92 0.61
N SER A 25 -23.16 26.10 1.18
CA SER A 25 -21.95 26.47 1.91
C SER A 25 -22.04 26.18 3.42
N GLU A 26 -23.12 25.54 3.88
CA GLU A 26 -23.34 25.32 5.31
C GLU A 26 -22.37 24.31 5.91
N SER A 27 -21.69 24.70 6.98
CA SER A 27 -20.75 23.85 7.71
C SER A 27 -21.49 22.85 8.61
N LYS A 28 -20.84 21.73 8.95
CA LYS A 28 -21.39 20.72 9.88
C LYS A 28 -21.74 21.27 11.26
N GLU A 29 -21.10 22.36 11.66
CA GLU A 29 -21.31 23.02 12.95
C GLU A 29 -22.70 23.65 13.06
N ASP A 30 -23.31 24.05 11.94
CA ASP A 30 -24.65 24.65 11.93
C ASP A 30 -25.76 23.62 12.09
N PHE A 31 -25.49 22.33 11.81
CA PHE A 31 -26.50 21.28 11.90
C PHE A 31 -26.74 20.75 13.33
N PHE A 32 -25.66 20.65 14.14
CA PHE A 32 -25.72 20.11 15.51
C PHE A 32 -25.80 21.20 16.59
N GLY A 33 -25.73 22.47 16.26
CA GLY A 33 -25.65 23.55 17.23
C GLY A 33 -24.32 23.52 18.02
N LYS A 34 -24.32 24.16 19.19
CA LYS A 34 -23.12 24.28 20.05
C LYS A 34 -22.88 23.09 20.99
N GLY A 35 -23.65 21.99 20.88
CA GLY A 35 -23.51 20.78 21.70
C GLY A 35 -22.56 19.75 21.04
N THR A 36 -21.86 18.96 21.85
CA THR A 36 -21.05 17.82 21.34
C THR A 36 -21.96 16.60 21.11
N LYS A 37 -21.53 15.70 20.24
CA LYS A 37 -22.25 14.46 19.89
C LYS A 37 -22.51 13.59 21.15
N GLU A 38 -21.58 13.57 22.09
CA GLU A 38 -21.67 12.84 23.35
C GLU A 38 -22.72 13.44 24.32
N ASP A 39 -22.90 14.75 24.29
CA ASP A 39 -23.92 15.43 25.10
C ASP A 39 -25.34 15.03 24.69
N PHE A 40 -25.55 14.64 23.43
CA PHE A 40 -26.85 14.28 22.89
C PHE A 40 -27.23 12.80 23.03
N PHE A 41 -26.26 11.88 23.08
CA PHE A 41 -26.52 10.43 23.04
C PHE A 41 -26.47 9.72 24.40
N GLY A 42 -26.17 10.43 25.50
CA GLY A 42 -25.91 9.82 26.81
C GLY A 42 -27.10 9.83 27.82
N ASN A 43 -28.24 10.41 27.53
CA ASN A 43 -29.28 10.63 28.52
C ASN A 43 -30.62 9.97 28.17
N ASN A 44 -31.21 9.22 29.13
CA ASN A 44 -32.49 8.50 28.98
C ASN A 44 -33.74 9.36 29.33
N ASP A 45 -33.62 10.69 29.30
CA ASP A 45 -34.73 11.61 29.59
C ASP A 45 -35.78 11.59 28.44
N PRO A 46 -37.09 11.48 28.73
CA PRO A 46 -38.17 11.52 27.73
C PRO A 46 -38.21 12.81 26.89
N GLY A 47 -37.82 13.96 27.44
CA GLY A 47 -37.70 15.22 26.72
C GLY A 47 -36.58 15.16 25.66
N PHE A 48 -35.50 14.51 26.00
CA PHE A 48 -34.36 14.26 25.14
C PHE A 48 -34.67 13.28 23.99
N ALA A 49 -35.55 12.30 24.22
CA ALA A 49 -36.00 11.38 23.18
C ALA A 49 -36.74 12.10 22.04
N ALA A 50 -37.55 13.12 22.35
CA ALA A 50 -38.25 13.91 21.33
C ALA A 50 -37.32 14.82 20.53
N GLU A 51 -36.33 15.44 21.19
CA GLU A 51 -35.30 16.24 20.51
C GLU A 51 -34.41 15.37 19.62
N ARG A 52 -33.99 14.20 20.08
CA ARG A 52 -33.24 13.21 19.33
C ARG A 52 -34.03 12.76 18.09
N GLN A 53 -35.31 12.47 18.22
CA GLN A 53 -36.18 12.10 17.10
C GLN A 53 -36.25 13.21 16.05
N LYS A 54 -36.43 14.46 16.46
CA LYS A 54 -36.44 15.62 15.57
C LYS A 54 -35.11 15.83 14.86
N MET A 55 -34.01 15.59 15.56
CA MET A 55 -32.68 15.64 14.98
C MET A 55 -32.47 14.57 13.88
N TYR A 56 -32.93 13.33 14.13
CA TYR A 56 -32.91 12.28 13.11
C TYR A 56 -33.79 12.60 11.92
N GLU A 57 -34.96 13.21 12.12
CA GLU A 57 -35.85 13.63 11.03
C GLU A 57 -35.18 14.69 10.16
N ASN A 58 -34.56 15.70 10.79
CA ASN A 58 -33.80 16.73 10.08
C ASN A 58 -32.59 16.14 9.31
N TYR A 59 -31.86 15.25 9.95
CA TYR A 59 -30.73 14.57 9.33
C TYR A 59 -31.17 13.73 8.12
N ASN A 60 -32.22 12.93 8.24
CA ASN A 60 -32.76 12.14 7.15
C ASN A 60 -33.26 13.01 5.98
N LYS A 61 -33.89 14.15 6.31
CA LYS A 61 -34.30 15.11 5.31
C LYS A 61 -33.09 15.68 4.55
N PHE A 62 -32.06 16.13 5.27
CA PHE A 62 -30.81 16.62 4.69
C PHE A 62 -30.14 15.58 3.81
N ARG A 63 -29.99 14.34 4.31
CA ARG A 63 -29.39 13.24 3.56
C ARG A 63 -30.16 12.94 2.27
N LYS A 64 -31.48 12.88 2.35
CA LYS A 64 -32.34 12.67 1.20
C LYS A 64 -32.20 13.80 0.17
N GLU A 65 -32.23 15.05 0.60
CA GLU A 65 -32.04 16.22 -0.28
C GLU A 65 -30.66 16.20 -0.97
N ALA A 66 -29.60 15.81 -0.27
CA ALA A 66 -28.26 15.66 -0.85
C ALA A 66 -28.22 14.56 -1.91
N LEU A 67 -28.83 13.40 -1.66
CA LEU A 67 -28.92 12.31 -2.62
C LEU A 67 -29.83 12.64 -3.82
N ASP A 68 -30.93 13.36 -3.60
CA ASP A 68 -31.80 13.82 -4.68
C ASP A 68 -31.04 14.77 -5.62
N LYS A 69 -30.31 15.74 -5.08
CA LYS A 69 -29.47 16.66 -5.86
C LYS A 69 -28.37 15.91 -6.62
N TYR A 70 -27.70 14.97 -5.96
CA TYR A 70 -26.68 14.15 -6.60
C TYR A 70 -27.27 13.28 -7.72
N SER A 71 -28.44 12.68 -7.52
CA SER A 71 -29.17 11.93 -8.55
C SER A 71 -29.51 12.79 -9.76
N ASP A 72 -30.02 14.00 -9.54
CA ASP A 72 -30.35 14.93 -10.63
C ASP A 72 -29.08 15.33 -11.42
N TYR A 73 -27.92 15.41 -10.75
CA TYR A 73 -26.63 15.64 -11.41
C TYR A 73 -26.17 14.39 -12.17
N VAL A 74 -26.20 13.22 -11.56
CA VAL A 74 -25.87 11.94 -12.21
C VAL A 74 -26.70 11.75 -13.50
N ARG A 75 -27.96 12.13 -13.52
CA ARG A 75 -28.82 12.01 -14.70
C ARG A 75 -28.32 12.77 -15.93
N LYS A 76 -27.54 13.84 -15.74
CA LYS A 76 -27.15 14.80 -16.78
C LYS A 76 -25.65 14.83 -17.08
N ALA A 77 -24.83 14.26 -16.21
CA ALA A 77 -23.38 14.49 -16.19
C ALA A 77 -22.57 13.44 -16.94
N TRP A 78 -23.17 12.72 -17.87
CA TRP A 78 -22.47 11.66 -18.62
C TRP A 78 -21.84 12.20 -19.90
N LYS A 79 -20.58 11.84 -20.13
CA LYS A 79 -19.82 12.15 -21.34
C LYS A 79 -19.01 10.96 -21.81
N ASP A 80 -18.70 10.92 -23.09
CA ASP A 80 -17.86 9.89 -23.68
C ASP A 80 -16.37 10.20 -23.42
N TYR A 81 -15.66 9.21 -22.95
CA TYR A 81 -14.23 9.26 -22.70
C TYR A 81 -13.51 8.10 -23.37
N LYS A 82 -12.33 8.39 -23.86
CA LYS A 82 -11.43 7.38 -24.40
C LYS A 82 -10.40 7.00 -23.34
N ALA A 83 -10.13 5.69 -23.20
CA ALA A 83 -9.11 5.20 -22.30
C ALA A 83 -7.72 5.67 -22.73
N ASN A 84 -6.91 6.06 -21.75
CA ASN A 84 -5.48 6.05 -21.90
C ASN A 84 -4.98 4.60 -21.80
N PRO A 85 -4.01 4.20 -22.64
CA PRO A 85 -3.47 2.86 -22.58
C PRO A 85 -2.83 2.60 -21.21
N ALA A 86 -2.90 1.37 -20.75
CA ALA A 86 -2.15 0.95 -19.58
C ALA A 86 -0.65 1.15 -19.82
N VAL A 87 0.03 1.78 -18.88
CA VAL A 87 1.47 1.99 -18.94
C VAL A 87 2.12 0.82 -18.19
N PRO A 88 3.02 0.03 -18.83
CA PRO A 88 3.73 -1.03 -18.12
C PRO A 88 4.65 -0.43 -17.06
N ALA A 89 4.86 -1.16 -15.96
CA ALA A 89 5.88 -0.79 -15.00
C ALA A 89 7.26 -0.75 -15.69
N PRO A 90 8.08 0.28 -15.44
CA PRO A 90 9.44 0.29 -15.93
C PRO A 90 10.19 -0.93 -15.40
N LYS A 91 11.11 -1.45 -16.20
CA LYS A 91 12.04 -2.51 -15.77
C LYS A 91 13.42 -1.89 -15.56
N ASP A 92 13.99 -2.16 -14.40
CA ASP A 92 15.37 -1.81 -14.13
C ASP A 92 16.31 -2.93 -14.64
N GLU A 93 17.42 -2.54 -15.26
CA GLU A 93 18.51 -3.50 -15.54
C GLU A 93 19.19 -3.82 -14.20
N MET A 94 18.93 -5.01 -13.67
CA MET A 94 19.50 -5.44 -12.39
C MET A 94 20.97 -5.75 -12.51
N VAL A 95 21.77 -5.19 -11.62
CA VAL A 95 23.19 -5.51 -11.49
C VAL A 95 23.34 -6.89 -10.84
N LYS A 96 24.31 -7.68 -11.35
CA LYS A 96 24.58 -9.00 -10.77
C LYS A 96 25.02 -8.87 -9.31
N PRO A 97 24.41 -9.67 -8.41
CA PRO A 97 24.82 -9.70 -7.02
C PRO A 97 26.27 -10.16 -6.91
N GLN A 98 27.02 -9.55 -5.99
CA GLN A 98 28.43 -9.81 -5.82
C GLN A 98 28.74 -10.34 -4.42
N LEU A 99 29.84 -11.08 -4.34
CA LEU A 99 30.43 -11.47 -3.08
C LEU A 99 31.59 -10.53 -2.73
N ALA A 100 31.63 -10.07 -1.50
CA ALA A 100 32.75 -9.31 -1.00
C ALA A 100 34.01 -10.19 -0.92
N PRO A 101 35.22 -9.61 -1.01
CA PRO A 101 36.46 -10.38 -0.92
C PRO A 101 36.53 -11.22 0.37
N GLY A 102 36.79 -12.52 0.21
CA GLY A 102 36.82 -13.48 1.32
C GLY A 102 35.48 -14.12 1.71
N ALA A 103 34.36 -13.67 1.13
CA ALA A 103 33.05 -14.27 1.35
C ALA A 103 32.93 -15.70 0.78
N GLU A 104 33.63 -15.99 -0.32
CA GLU A 104 33.60 -17.27 -1.03
C GLU A 104 34.11 -18.44 -0.16
N GLU A 105 35.19 -18.24 0.58
CA GLU A 105 35.74 -19.28 1.47
C GLU A 105 34.72 -19.75 2.52
N LYS A 106 33.94 -18.83 3.06
CA LYS A 106 32.90 -19.15 4.05
C LYS A 106 31.69 -19.85 3.41
N THR A 107 31.42 -19.58 2.14
CA THR A 107 30.32 -20.20 1.40
C THR A 107 30.51 -21.70 1.24
N ALA A 108 31.70 -22.13 0.79
CA ALA A 108 32.02 -23.55 0.61
C ALA A 108 31.97 -24.34 1.92
N SER A 109 32.51 -23.77 2.99
CA SER A 109 32.48 -24.40 4.33
C SER A 109 31.06 -24.58 4.89
N TRP A 110 30.19 -23.61 4.67
CA TRP A 110 28.82 -23.61 5.16
C TRP A 110 27.93 -24.64 4.44
N PHE A 111 28.02 -24.73 3.10
CA PHE A 111 27.33 -25.74 2.31
C PHE A 111 27.73 -27.17 2.67
N VAL A 112 29.01 -27.41 2.94
CA VAL A 112 29.51 -28.73 3.37
C VAL A 112 28.95 -29.15 4.71
N LYS A 113 28.73 -28.21 5.67
CA LYS A 113 28.13 -28.52 6.96
C LYS A 113 26.64 -28.89 6.88
N ILE A 114 25.89 -28.28 5.96
CA ILE A 114 24.43 -28.50 5.84
C ILE A 114 24.10 -29.72 4.95
N PHE A 115 24.90 -30.00 3.93
CA PHE A 115 24.61 -31.04 2.93
C PHE A 115 25.65 -32.17 2.85
N GLY A 116 26.70 -32.13 3.67
CA GLY A 116 27.84 -33.02 3.55
C GLY A 116 27.83 -34.25 4.42
N LYS A 117 27.42 -35.39 3.84
CA LYS A 117 28.20 -36.61 4.03
C LYS A 117 28.90 -36.92 2.70
N ASP A 118 30.24 -37.07 2.84
CA ASP A 118 31.17 -37.63 1.87
C ASP A 118 31.57 -36.83 0.63
N LYS A 119 32.77 -36.18 0.74
CA LYS A 119 33.97 -36.58 0.00
C LYS A 119 35.19 -35.76 0.47
N LYS A 120 36.15 -36.48 1.06
CA LYS A 120 37.49 -35.94 1.30
C LYS A 120 38.17 -35.75 -0.05
N GLU A 121 38.35 -34.52 -0.49
CA GLU A 121 39.33 -34.16 -1.50
C GLU A 121 40.41 -33.27 -0.85
N ASN A 122 41.65 -33.74 -0.98
CA ASN A 122 42.87 -33.05 -0.54
C ASN A 122 43.05 -31.76 -1.34
N ASN A 123 42.84 -30.61 -0.77
CA ASN A 123 43.27 -29.35 -1.36
C ASN A 123 44.46 -28.75 -0.61
N LYS A 124 45.59 -28.67 -1.30
CA LYS A 124 46.81 -28.02 -0.85
C LYS A 124 46.57 -26.54 -0.56
N LYS A 125 46.95 -26.13 0.66
CA LYS A 125 46.97 -24.75 1.11
C LYS A 125 47.78 -23.84 0.16
N ALA A 126 47.14 -23.00 -0.59
CA ALA A 126 47.73 -21.80 -1.16
C ALA A 126 47.59 -20.67 -0.13
N LYS A 127 48.66 -20.39 0.61
CA LYS A 127 48.76 -19.21 1.47
C LYS A 127 49.04 -17.98 0.61
N SER A 128 48.03 -17.27 0.17
CA SER A 128 48.20 -15.90 -0.33
C SER A 128 47.94 -14.93 0.83
N LYS A 129 48.99 -14.45 1.46
CA LYS A 129 48.96 -13.30 2.37
C LYS A 129 49.04 -12.03 1.50
N SER A 130 47.94 -11.58 0.95
CA SER A 130 47.83 -10.19 0.51
C SER A 130 47.33 -9.35 1.69
N LYS A 131 48.15 -8.39 2.14
CA LYS A 131 47.67 -7.32 3.04
C LYS A 131 46.58 -6.57 2.28
N PRO A 132 45.41 -6.30 2.88
CA PRO A 132 44.41 -5.50 2.22
C PRO A 132 45.01 -4.14 1.90
N ALA A 133 44.98 -3.75 0.60
CA ALA A 133 45.32 -2.39 0.20
C ALA A 133 44.37 -1.45 0.95
N LYS A 134 44.89 -0.33 1.46
CA LYS A 134 44.04 0.69 2.11
C LYS A 134 43.07 1.22 1.05
N ARG A 135 41.82 0.76 1.07
CA ARG A 135 40.75 1.26 0.23
C ARG A 135 40.53 2.73 0.58
N LYS A 136 40.44 3.60 -0.44
CA LYS A 136 40.04 5.00 -0.22
C LYS A 136 38.54 5.01 0.13
N GLN A 137 38.19 5.83 1.12
CA GLN A 137 36.81 6.06 1.46
C GLN A 137 36.09 6.73 0.27
N VAL A 138 34.93 6.22 -0.08
CA VAL A 138 34.08 6.74 -1.14
C VAL A 138 33.04 7.69 -0.55
N VAL A 139 32.85 8.83 -1.20
CA VAL A 139 31.70 9.72 -0.95
C VAL A 139 30.83 9.66 -2.18
N ALA A 140 29.71 8.97 -2.09
CA ALA A 140 28.82 8.83 -3.22
C ALA A 140 28.23 10.18 -3.63
N LYS A 141 28.24 10.47 -4.92
CA LYS A 141 27.68 11.71 -5.49
C LYS A 141 26.16 11.58 -5.57
N VAL A 142 25.45 12.31 -4.72
CA VAL A 142 23.98 12.40 -4.79
C VAL A 142 23.58 13.32 -5.95
N GLU A 143 22.88 12.79 -6.94
CA GLU A 143 22.32 13.55 -8.06
C GLU A 143 20.87 13.93 -7.84
N GLU A 144 20.10 13.09 -7.15
CA GLU A 144 18.70 13.34 -6.86
C GLU A 144 18.36 12.95 -5.42
N VAL A 145 17.45 13.70 -4.81
CA VAL A 145 16.87 13.39 -3.49
C VAL A 145 15.37 13.32 -3.63
N ILE A 146 14.81 12.12 -3.47
CA ILE A 146 13.37 11.88 -3.41
C ILE A 146 12.92 12.08 -1.97
N LYS A 147 12.05 13.07 -1.77
CA LYS A 147 11.51 13.38 -0.44
C LYS A 147 10.48 12.33 -0.02
N ALA A 148 10.45 12.05 1.28
CA ALA A 148 9.41 11.23 1.87
C ALA A 148 8.03 11.87 1.64
N GLU A 149 7.07 11.06 1.22
CA GLU A 149 5.69 11.50 1.05
C GLU A 149 5.02 11.69 2.41
N PRO A 150 4.25 12.77 2.58
CA PRO A 150 3.50 12.97 3.82
C PRO A 150 2.42 11.89 3.96
N ILE A 151 2.16 11.48 5.19
CA ILE A 151 1.04 10.59 5.51
C ILE A 151 -0.28 11.30 5.20
N ILE A 152 -1.12 10.63 4.43
CA ILE A 152 -2.42 11.15 4.00
C ILE A 152 -3.49 10.62 4.93
N PRO A 153 -4.25 11.51 5.60
CA PRO A 153 -5.37 11.09 6.43
C PRO A 153 -6.43 10.33 5.62
N GLN A 154 -7.05 9.34 6.25
CA GLN A 154 -8.18 8.65 5.65
C GLN A 154 -9.31 9.64 5.29
N PRO A 155 -10.02 9.43 4.17
CA PRO A 155 -11.16 10.23 3.80
C PRO A 155 -12.24 10.24 4.88
N LYS A 156 -12.96 11.35 4.98
CA LYS A 156 -14.12 11.45 5.87
C LYS A 156 -15.39 11.15 5.07
N PRO A 157 -16.37 10.48 5.68
CA PRO A 157 -17.67 10.26 5.03
C PRO A 157 -18.27 11.56 4.53
N GLN A 158 -18.94 11.52 3.38
CA GLN A 158 -19.63 12.68 2.78
C GLN A 158 -20.74 13.19 3.72
N ILE A 159 -21.54 12.26 4.19
CA ILE A 159 -22.54 12.49 5.21
C ILE A 159 -22.22 11.51 6.34
N PRO A 160 -22.13 11.94 7.61
CA PRO A 160 -21.90 11.02 8.71
C PRO A 160 -23.00 9.96 8.75
N ALA A 161 -22.63 8.68 8.76
CA ALA A 161 -23.59 7.60 8.92
C ALA A 161 -24.00 7.51 10.39
N GLU A 162 -25.29 7.54 10.65
CA GLU A 162 -25.87 7.44 11.99
C GLU A 162 -26.82 6.24 12.02
N PRO A 163 -26.45 5.15 12.69
CA PRO A 163 -27.27 3.95 12.71
C PRO A 163 -28.50 4.17 13.60
N ARG A 164 -29.65 3.68 13.16
CA ARG A 164 -30.78 3.51 14.05
C ARG A 164 -30.69 2.15 14.71
N GLU A 165 -31.16 2.09 15.97
CA GLU A 165 -31.43 0.83 16.65
C GLU A 165 -32.70 0.20 16.03
N GLU A 166 -32.57 -0.35 14.82
CA GLU A 166 -33.54 -1.31 14.36
C GLU A 166 -33.16 -2.67 14.96
N LYS A 167 -34.15 -3.46 15.32
CA LYS A 167 -33.97 -4.89 15.65
C LYS A 167 -33.49 -5.57 14.38
N ALA A 168 -32.21 -5.41 14.09
CA ALA A 168 -31.60 -5.94 12.90
C ALA A 168 -31.33 -7.43 13.14
N ASN A 169 -32.13 -8.26 12.52
CA ASN A 169 -31.88 -9.70 12.48
C ASN A 169 -31.02 -10.12 11.27
N ASP A 170 -30.76 -9.20 10.34
CA ASP A 170 -30.16 -9.50 9.06
C ASP A 170 -28.73 -8.92 8.98
N TYR A 171 -27.77 -9.69 9.54
CA TYR A 171 -26.36 -9.47 9.32
C TYR A 171 -25.84 -10.47 8.30
N MET A 172 -24.97 -10.03 7.40
CA MET A 172 -24.17 -10.89 6.56
C MET A 172 -22.73 -10.91 7.08
N GLU A 173 -22.23 -12.11 7.24
CA GLU A 173 -20.80 -12.37 7.49
C GLU A 173 -20.13 -12.68 6.17
N PHE A 174 -18.99 -12.06 5.93
CA PHE A 174 -18.19 -12.25 4.73
C PHE A 174 -16.71 -12.15 5.06
N ASN A 175 -15.88 -12.66 4.19
CA ASN A 175 -14.46 -12.83 4.44
C ASN A 175 -13.64 -11.86 3.59
N VAL A 176 -12.66 -11.22 4.22
CA VAL A 176 -11.68 -10.33 3.59
C VAL A 176 -10.29 -10.77 4.02
N PHE A 177 -9.54 -11.38 3.12
CA PHE A 177 -8.21 -11.94 3.44
C PHE A 177 -8.23 -12.76 4.75
N GLY A 178 -9.08 -13.77 4.80
CA GLY A 178 -9.25 -14.63 5.97
C GLY A 178 -9.91 -13.99 7.19
N THR A 179 -10.21 -12.70 7.15
CA THR A 179 -10.78 -11.94 8.27
C THR A 179 -12.30 -11.82 8.10
N GLU A 180 -13.03 -12.24 9.13
CA GLU A 180 -14.48 -12.12 9.14
C GLU A 180 -14.91 -10.69 9.42
N CYS A 181 -15.71 -10.14 8.51
CA CYS A 181 -16.40 -8.87 8.63
C CYS A 181 -17.90 -9.10 8.71
N LYS A 182 -18.61 -8.21 9.44
CA LYS A 182 -20.05 -8.34 9.69
C LYS A 182 -20.76 -7.02 9.43
N VAL A 183 -21.72 -7.04 8.53
CA VAL A 183 -22.44 -5.85 8.09
C VAL A 183 -23.94 -6.13 8.05
N ARG A 184 -24.78 -5.17 8.51
CA ARG A 184 -26.23 -5.23 8.38
C ARG A 184 -26.62 -5.09 6.92
N ILE A 185 -27.10 -6.18 6.34
CA ILE A 185 -27.58 -6.26 4.97
C ILE A 185 -28.60 -7.38 4.87
N GLY A 186 -29.79 -7.09 4.37
CA GLY A 186 -30.88 -8.03 4.24
C GLY A 186 -31.57 -7.90 2.87
N ASP A 187 -32.66 -8.66 2.67
CA ASP A 187 -33.39 -8.66 1.39
C ASP A 187 -33.94 -7.26 1.02
N ASN A 188 -34.18 -6.41 2.00
CA ASN A 188 -34.58 -5.00 1.79
C ASN A 188 -33.49 -4.14 1.13
N CYS A 189 -32.22 -4.62 1.08
CA CYS A 189 -31.14 -3.99 0.35
C CYS A 189 -31.08 -4.42 -1.14
N ARG A 190 -31.85 -5.47 -1.53
CA ARG A 190 -31.84 -5.93 -2.91
C ARG A 190 -32.58 -4.97 -3.82
N PHE A 191 -31.95 -4.65 -4.93
CA PHE A 191 -32.53 -3.86 -6.00
C PHE A 191 -32.14 -4.48 -7.36
N LYS A 192 -32.78 -4.02 -8.42
CA LYS A 192 -32.51 -4.43 -9.79
C LYS A 192 -32.25 -3.21 -10.67
N LEU A 193 -31.25 -3.32 -11.51
CA LEU A 193 -30.98 -2.37 -12.59
C LEU A 193 -31.50 -2.98 -13.91
N PRO A 194 -32.65 -2.52 -14.44
CA PRO A 194 -33.19 -3.08 -15.68
C PRO A 194 -32.29 -2.82 -16.91
N ASN A 195 -31.46 -1.80 -16.85
CA ASN A 195 -30.43 -1.47 -17.84
C ASN A 195 -29.39 -0.52 -17.23
N VAL A 196 -28.32 -0.21 -17.96
CA VAL A 196 -27.22 0.65 -17.53
C VAL A 196 -27.35 2.04 -18.14
N SER A 197 -28.51 2.68 -17.97
CA SER A 197 -28.70 4.06 -18.44
C SER A 197 -28.46 5.08 -17.31
N SER A 198 -28.13 6.31 -17.68
CA SER A 198 -28.01 7.44 -16.74
C SER A 198 -29.28 7.63 -15.91
N ALA A 199 -30.46 7.41 -16.51
CA ALA A 199 -31.73 7.50 -15.82
C ALA A 199 -31.89 6.42 -14.77
N THR A 200 -31.61 5.16 -15.11
CA THR A 200 -31.75 4.03 -14.19
C THR A 200 -30.78 4.12 -13.01
N VAL A 201 -29.52 4.51 -13.27
CA VAL A 201 -28.53 4.75 -12.21
C VAL A 201 -28.95 5.90 -11.30
N ALA A 202 -29.41 7.01 -11.88
CA ALA A 202 -29.91 8.15 -11.12
C ALA A 202 -31.16 7.79 -10.27
N ASP A 203 -32.08 7.00 -10.82
CA ASP A 203 -33.26 6.53 -10.08
C ASP A 203 -32.88 5.61 -8.92
N ALA A 204 -31.90 4.73 -9.08
CA ALA A 204 -31.40 3.93 -7.96
C ALA A 204 -30.81 4.82 -6.86
N ILE A 205 -30.02 5.83 -7.20
CA ILE A 205 -29.49 6.79 -6.23
C ILE A 205 -30.61 7.55 -5.49
N LYS A 206 -31.65 7.94 -6.22
CA LYS A 206 -32.76 8.74 -5.68
C LYS A 206 -33.74 7.93 -4.80
N TYR A 207 -34.06 6.71 -5.23
CA TYR A 207 -35.19 5.97 -4.64
C TYR A 207 -34.76 4.74 -3.83
N VAL A 208 -33.55 4.20 -4.06
CA VAL A 208 -33.06 3.01 -3.36
C VAL A 208 -32.13 3.40 -2.21
N PHE A 209 -31.07 4.14 -2.50
CA PHE A 209 -30.02 4.44 -1.52
C PHE A 209 -30.38 5.41 -0.37
N PRO A 210 -31.42 6.26 -0.45
CA PRO A 210 -31.85 7.02 0.73
C PRO A 210 -32.42 6.17 1.86
N GLY A 211 -32.70 4.88 1.62
CA GLY A 211 -33.21 3.97 2.64
C GLY A 211 -32.25 3.79 3.82
N GLN A 212 -32.81 3.70 5.04
CA GLN A 212 -32.04 3.54 6.27
C GLN A 212 -31.13 2.30 6.27
N GLN A 213 -31.52 1.24 5.56
CA GLN A 213 -30.74 0.02 5.42
C GLN A 213 -29.36 0.27 4.77
N PHE A 214 -29.26 1.18 3.81
CA PHE A 214 -27.98 1.52 3.17
C PHE A 214 -27.11 2.41 4.06
N GLU A 215 -27.71 3.22 4.89
CA GLU A 215 -26.99 3.99 5.89
C GLU A 215 -26.40 3.09 6.99
N ASN A 216 -27.19 2.13 7.49
CA ASN A 216 -26.72 1.12 8.42
C ASN A 216 -25.57 0.30 7.84
N MET A 217 -25.69 -0.11 6.57
CA MET A 217 -24.65 -0.81 5.83
C MET A 217 -23.35 0.03 5.75
N LEU A 218 -23.45 1.29 5.36
CA LEU A 218 -22.30 2.21 5.30
C LEU A 218 -21.63 2.38 6.67
N TYR A 219 -22.45 2.58 7.72
CA TYR A 219 -21.94 2.70 9.07
C TYR A 219 -21.16 1.47 9.49
N ASP A 220 -21.72 0.27 9.28
CA ASP A 220 -21.05 -0.98 9.64
C ASP A 220 -19.77 -1.19 8.84
N CYS A 221 -19.76 -0.88 7.53
CA CYS A 221 -18.54 -0.91 6.72
C CYS A 221 -17.43 -0.01 7.29
N LEU A 222 -17.78 1.20 7.74
CA LEU A 222 -16.84 2.12 8.37
C LEU A 222 -16.38 1.63 9.75
N GLN A 223 -17.23 0.93 10.52
CA GLN A 223 -16.84 0.32 11.79
C GLN A 223 -15.91 -0.87 11.57
N GLU A 224 -16.20 -1.76 10.60
CA GLU A 224 -15.30 -2.86 10.25
C GLU A 224 -13.94 -2.36 9.77
N ARG A 225 -13.92 -1.33 8.93
CA ARG A 225 -12.67 -0.66 8.53
C ARG A 225 -11.86 -0.19 9.74
N LYS A 226 -12.52 0.49 10.69
CA LYS A 226 -11.88 1.00 11.91
C LYS A 226 -11.42 -0.14 12.82
N ARG A 227 -12.26 -1.16 13.01
CA ARG A 227 -11.99 -2.33 13.86
C ARG A 227 -10.73 -3.06 13.42
N HIS A 228 -10.55 -3.24 12.12
CA HIS A 228 -9.42 -3.96 11.55
C HIS A 228 -8.28 -3.04 11.08
N SER A 229 -8.38 -1.74 11.31
CA SER A 229 -7.40 -0.74 10.85
C SER A 229 -7.09 -0.86 9.35
N PHE A 230 -8.09 -1.19 8.53
CA PHE A 230 -7.89 -1.39 7.11
C PHE A 230 -7.40 -0.13 6.40
N SER A 231 -6.33 -0.28 5.62
CA SER A 231 -5.88 0.74 4.67
C SER A 231 -6.97 1.07 3.64
N ASP A 232 -6.77 2.11 2.85
CA ASP A 232 -7.71 2.46 1.77
C ASP A 232 -7.87 1.29 0.79
N TRP A 233 -6.77 0.59 0.45
CA TRP A 233 -6.81 -0.57 -0.45
C TRP A 233 -7.56 -1.75 0.15
N ALA A 234 -7.30 -2.10 1.42
CA ALA A 234 -8.02 -3.16 2.09
C ALA A 234 -9.53 -2.84 2.23
N TYR A 235 -9.86 -1.56 2.49
CA TYR A 235 -11.26 -1.12 2.53
C TYR A 235 -11.95 -1.22 1.17
N TYR A 236 -11.26 -0.83 0.08
CA TYR A 236 -11.76 -1.04 -1.28
C TYR A 236 -12.07 -2.51 -1.54
N GLN A 237 -11.15 -3.42 -1.19
CA GLN A 237 -11.32 -4.87 -1.34
C GLN A 237 -12.45 -5.41 -0.45
N MET A 238 -12.60 -4.87 0.75
CA MET A 238 -13.71 -5.21 1.65
C MET A 238 -15.07 -4.86 1.03
N LEU A 239 -15.22 -3.68 0.46
CA LEU A 239 -16.47 -3.29 -0.20
C LEU A 239 -16.74 -4.16 -1.44
N LEU A 240 -15.71 -4.50 -2.21
CA LEU A 240 -15.82 -5.41 -3.35
C LEU A 240 -16.27 -6.81 -2.90
N ALA A 241 -15.70 -7.36 -1.83
CA ALA A 241 -16.07 -8.66 -1.28
C ALA A 241 -17.53 -8.67 -0.79
N LEU A 242 -17.94 -7.66 -0.01
CA LEU A 242 -19.30 -7.48 0.49
C LEU A 242 -20.32 -7.48 -0.65
N THR A 243 -20.13 -6.60 -1.62
CA THR A 243 -21.13 -6.41 -2.69
C THR A 243 -21.15 -7.57 -3.66
N SER A 244 -19.99 -8.20 -3.94
CA SER A 244 -19.90 -9.41 -4.76
C SER A 244 -20.59 -10.60 -4.12
N GLN A 245 -20.45 -10.78 -2.80
CA GLN A 245 -21.12 -11.86 -2.10
C GLN A 245 -22.64 -11.67 -2.06
N PHE A 246 -23.11 -10.44 -1.87
CA PHE A 246 -24.54 -10.17 -1.72
C PHE A 246 -25.30 -10.11 -3.05
N TYR A 247 -24.77 -9.39 -4.04
CA TYR A 247 -25.44 -9.20 -5.34
C TYR A 247 -24.99 -10.18 -6.42
N GLY A 248 -23.87 -10.86 -6.23
CA GLY A 248 -23.17 -11.66 -7.23
C GLY A 248 -21.97 -10.93 -7.82
N LYS A 249 -20.93 -11.70 -8.11
CA LYS A 249 -19.69 -11.15 -8.67
C LYS A 249 -19.95 -10.48 -10.03
N ASP A 250 -19.38 -9.30 -10.23
CA ASP A 250 -19.41 -8.52 -11.48
C ASP A 250 -20.83 -8.13 -11.98
N THR A 251 -21.85 -8.17 -11.13
CA THR A 251 -23.18 -7.65 -11.46
C THR A 251 -23.22 -6.14 -11.40
N ASN A 252 -24.08 -5.51 -12.19
CA ASN A 252 -24.23 -4.05 -12.20
C ASN A 252 -24.73 -3.52 -10.86
N GLU A 253 -25.56 -4.28 -10.16
CA GLU A 253 -26.03 -3.99 -8.81
C GLU A 253 -24.88 -4.00 -7.79
N ALA A 254 -23.98 -4.98 -7.87
CA ALA A 254 -22.79 -5.04 -7.01
C ALA A 254 -21.89 -3.81 -7.23
N VAL A 255 -21.61 -3.48 -8.49
CA VAL A 255 -20.79 -2.32 -8.85
C VAL A 255 -21.42 -1.01 -8.37
N LEU A 256 -22.73 -0.84 -8.56
CA LEU A 256 -23.40 0.40 -8.15
C LEU A 256 -23.46 0.53 -6.63
N CYS A 257 -23.69 -0.56 -5.90
CA CYS A 257 -23.67 -0.54 -4.44
C CYS A 257 -22.25 -0.27 -3.91
N GLN A 258 -21.22 -0.89 -4.48
CA GLN A 258 -19.82 -0.62 -4.14
C GLN A 258 -19.48 0.85 -4.37
N ALA A 259 -19.83 1.39 -5.53
CA ALA A 259 -19.58 2.79 -5.87
C ALA A 259 -20.28 3.75 -4.92
N PHE A 260 -21.53 3.43 -4.54
CA PHE A 260 -22.26 4.21 -3.54
C PHE A 260 -21.56 4.20 -2.17
N LEU A 261 -21.26 3.03 -1.63
CA LEU A 261 -20.58 2.90 -0.33
C LEU A 261 -19.21 3.58 -0.35
N TYR A 262 -18.46 3.42 -1.44
CA TYR A 262 -17.14 4.01 -1.61
C TYR A 262 -17.19 5.54 -1.67
N SER A 263 -18.09 6.10 -2.47
CA SER A 263 -18.28 7.56 -2.55
C SER A 263 -18.78 8.16 -1.24
N GLN A 264 -19.75 7.50 -0.57
CA GLN A 264 -20.27 7.97 0.73
C GLN A 264 -19.22 7.87 1.84
N SER A 265 -18.24 6.98 1.72
CA SER A 265 -17.07 6.93 2.60
C SER A 265 -16.08 8.08 2.37
N GLY A 266 -16.33 8.93 1.39
CA GLY A 266 -15.54 10.13 1.08
C GLY A 266 -14.52 9.98 -0.03
N TYR A 267 -14.52 8.86 -0.74
CA TYR A 267 -13.56 8.61 -1.82
C TYR A 267 -13.98 9.20 -3.15
N LYS A 268 -13.00 9.70 -3.88
CA LYS A 268 -13.16 10.20 -5.24
C LYS A 268 -13.26 9.03 -6.23
N MET A 269 -14.39 8.92 -6.89
CA MET A 269 -14.66 7.92 -7.92
C MET A 269 -15.53 8.49 -9.03
N ARG A 270 -15.59 7.79 -10.16
CA ARG A 270 -16.60 8.05 -11.21
C ARG A 270 -17.25 6.73 -11.62
N LEU A 271 -18.57 6.81 -11.84
CA LEU A 271 -19.28 5.74 -12.49
C LEU A 271 -18.99 5.80 -14.00
N ALA A 272 -18.78 4.64 -14.59
CA ALA A 272 -18.59 4.49 -16.03
C ALA A 272 -19.41 3.33 -16.57
N HIS A 273 -19.79 3.35 -17.84
CA HIS A 273 -20.56 2.28 -18.44
C HIS A 273 -20.20 2.02 -19.92
N THR A 274 -20.35 0.78 -20.31
CA THR A 274 -20.62 0.33 -21.67
C THR A 274 -22.14 0.19 -21.85
N PRO A 275 -22.66 -0.20 -23.03
CA PRO A 275 -24.09 -0.43 -23.18
C PRO A 275 -24.72 -1.40 -22.18
N ASP A 276 -23.94 -2.40 -21.69
CA ASP A 276 -24.46 -3.52 -20.90
C ASP A 276 -23.89 -3.59 -19.49
N LYS A 277 -22.75 -2.94 -19.22
CA LYS A 277 -22.01 -3.13 -17.97
C LYS A 277 -21.64 -1.79 -17.34
N LEU A 278 -21.84 -1.73 -16.01
CA LEU A 278 -21.44 -0.62 -15.15
C LEU A 278 -20.05 -0.89 -14.58
N TYR A 279 -19.29 0.18 -14.37
CA TYR A 279 -17.95 0.14 -13.79
C TYR A 279 -17.77 1.25 -12.77
N MET A 280 -16.87 1.05 -11.83
CA MET A 280 -16.40 2.07 -10.93
C MET A 280 -14.94 2.38 -11.25
N LEU A 281 -14.65 3.64 -11.52
CA LEU A 281 -13.30 4.17 -11.71
C LEU A 281 -12.88 4.87 -10.42
N ALA A 282 -11.74 4.52 -9.86
CA ALA A 282 -11.22 5.12 -8.64
C ALA A 282 -10.11 6.12 -8.96
N ALA A 283 -10.20 7.33 -8.43
CA ALA A 283 -9.10 8.27 -8.44
C ALA A 283 -8.08 7.89 -7.36
N THR A 284 -6.81 7.91 -7.71
CA THR A 284 -5.73 7.65 -6.76
C THR A 284 -4.65 8.72 -6.85
N ARG A 285 -3.92 8.92 -5.77
CA ARG A 285 -2.73 9.77 -5.72
C ARG A 285 -1.51 9.09 -6.33
N HIS A 286 -1.60 7.78 -6.54
CA HIS A 286 -0.55 6.98 -7.14
C HIS A 286 -0.87 6.74 -8.61
N PHE A 287 0.14 6.73 -9.45
CA PHE A 287 0.01 6.21 -10.80
C PHE A 287 0.12 4.69 -10.73
N ILE A 288 -0.96 3.99 -11.12
CA ILE A 288 -1.01 2.53 -11.11
C ILE A 288 -0.56 2.00 -12.48
N PHE A 289 0.49 1.20 -12.48
CA PHE A 289 0.98 0.54 -13.69
C PHE A 289 0.07 -0.61 -14.13
N ASN A 290 0.13 -0.95 -15.42
CA ASN A 290 -0.63 -2.04 -16.03
C ASN A 290 -2.16 -1.91 -15.94
N LYS A 291 -2.70 -0.75 -15.55
CA LYS A 291 -4.14 -0.46 -15.51
C LYS A 291 -4.50 0.67 -16.48
N GLN A 292 -5.65 0.53 -17.13
CA GLN A 292 -6.22 1.59 -17.96
C GLN A 292 -6.71 2.75 -17.07
N PHE A 293 -6.59 3.97 -17.57
CA PHE A 293 -7.06 5.15 -16.86
C PHE A 293 -7.72 6.16 -17.80
N TYR A 294 -8.52 7.02 -17.20
CA TYR A 294 -9.27 8.09 -17.85
C TYR A 294 -8.99 9.40 -17.13
N VAL A 295 -8.83 10.48 -17.85
CA VAL A 295 -8.62 11.80 -17.26
C VAL A 295 -9.95 12.55 -17.27
N VAL A 296 -10.48 12.87 -16.09
CA VAL A 296 -11.72 13.62 -15.89
C VAL A 296 -11.41 14.81 -14.99
N ASP A 297 -11.72 16.03 -15.44
CA ASP A 297 -11.43 17.27 -14.70
C ASP A 297 -9.97 17.41 -14.23
N GLY A 298 -9.01 16.83 -14.97
CA GLY A 298 -7.58 16.87 -14.66
C GLY A 298 -7.08 15.78 -13.69
N ASP A 299 -7.97 14.97 -13.11
CA ASP A 299 -7.62 13.83 -12.28
C ASP A 299 -7.59 12.53 -13.08
N SER A 300 -6.70 11.60 -12.71
CA SER A 300 -6.64 10.26 -13.29
C SER A 300 -7.51 9.28 -12.51
N TYR A 301 -8.42 8.63 -13.21
CA TYR A 301 -9.32 7.61 -12.69
C TYR A 301 -8.98 6.26 -13.30
N PHE A 302 -8.62 5.29 -12.47
CA PHE A 302 -8.17 3.97 -12.90
C PHE A 302 -9.30 2.95 -12.90
N LEU A 303 -9.34 2.13 -13.94
CA LEU A 303 -10.13 0.90 -13.98
C LEU A 303 -9.35 -0.19 -13.23
N LEU A 304 -9.78 -0.49 -12.01
CA LEU A 304 -9.05 -1.41 -11.13
C LEU A 304 -9.32 -2.89 -11.45
N SER A 305 -10.42 -3.21 -12.18
CA SER A 305 -10.64 -4.56 -12.71
C SER A 305 -9.67 -4.88 -13.86
N ASP A 306 -9.66 -6.15 -14.27
CA ASP A 306 -8.83 -6.63 -15.41
C ASP A 306 -9.55 -6.47 -16.76
N ASP A 307 -10.75 -5.90 -16.77
CA ASP A 307 -11.47 -5.58 -18.01
C ASP A 307 -10.64 -4.59 -18.86
N LYS A 308 -10.74 -4.75 -20.19
CA LYS A 308 -10.16 -3.81 -21.14
C LYS A 308 -11.29 -3.12 -21.91
N VAL A 309 -11.45 -1.84 -21.69
CA VAL A 309 -12.51 -1.04 -22.32
C VAL A 309 -11.93 0.23 -22.92
N GLU A 310 -12.07 0.41 -24.22
CA GLU A 310 -11.49 1.56 -24.92
C GLU A 310 -12.28 2.85 -24.73
N ASN A 311 -13.61 2.74 -24.68
CA ASN A 311 -14.49 3.90 -24.59
C ASN A 311 -15.57 3.68 -23.53
N PHE A 312 -15.71 4.66 -22.64
CA PHE A 312 -16.76 4.70 -21.63
C PHE A 312 -17.64 5.92 -21.76
N GLY A 313 -18.94 5.75 -21.47
CA GLY A 313 -19.73 6.86 -20.94
C GLY A 313 -19.35 7.03 -19.46
N ILE A 314 -18.71 8.13 -19.07
CA ILE A 314 -18.33 8.42 -17.70
C ILE A 314 -19.21 9.51 -17.11
N CYS A 315 -19.72 9.28 -15.90
CA CYS A 315 -20.46 10.26 -15.13
C CYS A 315 -19.51 11.21 -14.42
N GLU A 316 -19.53 12.49 -14.77
CA GLU A 316 -18.70 13.52 -14.13
C GLU A 316 -19.25 13.98 -12.77
N ALA A 317 -20.42 13.47 -12.35
CA ALA A 317 -21.02 13.82 -11.08
C ALA A 317 -20.07 13.47 -9.91
N SER A 318 -19.90 14.40 -9.00
CA SER A 318 -18.99 14.28 -7.83
C SER A 318 -19.67 14.82 -6.59
N PHE A 319 -19.26 14.29 -5.42
CA PHE A 319 -19.55 14.91 -4.15
C PHE A 319 -18.51 15.98 -3.81
N PRO A 320 -18.86 16.99 -3.01
CA PRO A 320 -17.88 17.94 -2.51
C PRO A 320 -16.86 17.25 -1.59
N LYS A 321 -15.60 17.73 -1.58
CA LYS A 321 -14.54 17.25 -0.68
C LYS A 321 -14.20 15.76 -0.81
N GLU A 322 -14.34 15.19 -1.99
CA GLU A 322 -13.87 13.83 -2.28
C GLU A 322 -12.35 13.74 -2.12
N SER A 323 -11.86 12.62 -1.59
CA SER A 323 -10.45 12.32 -1.44
C SER A 323 -10.03 11.15 -2.34
N SER A 324 -8.89 11.27 -3.00
CA SER A 324 -8.33 10.18 -3.79
C SER A 324 -7.92 9.00 -2.91
N LEU A 325 -8.00 7.79 -3.45
CA LEU A 325 -7.46 6.57 -2.84
C LEU A 325 -5.96 6.75 -2.58
N SER A 326 -5.51 6.41 -1.38
CA SER A 326 -4.10 6.28 -1.06
C SER A 326 -3.70 4.80 -1.00
N LEU A 327 -2.57 4.46 -1.63
CA LEU A 327 -1.97 3.14 -1.48
C LEU A 327 -0.96 3.10 -0.32
N GLN A 328 -0.79 4.17 0.45
CA GLN A 328 0.01 4.15 1.68
C GLN A 328 -0.69 3.34 2.76
N ILE A 329 0.04 2.43 3.40
CA ILE A 329 -0.39 1.75 4.62
C ILE A 329 0.27 2.47 5.79
N THR A 330 -0.51 3.15 6.62
CA THR A 330 -0.02 4.04 7.68
C THR A 330 -0.16 3.48 9.09
N ALA A 331 -0.81 2.33 9.21
CA ALA A 331 -0.99 1.61 10.47
C ALA A 331 -0.94 0.10 10.22
N SER A 332 -0.51 -0.66 11.22
CA SER A 332 -0.58 -2.11 11.17
C SER A 332 -2.05 -2.54 11.06
N GLN A 333 -2.40 -3.19 9.96
CA GLN A 333 -3.73 -3.75 9.75
C GLN A 333 -3.92 -4.99 10.63
N GLN A 334 -5.15 -5.38 10.87
CA GLN A 334 -5.48 -6.51 11.74
C GLN A 334 -6.28 -7.54 10.94
N PHE A 335 -5.56 -8.43 10.27
CA PHE A 335 -6.16 -9.62 9.68
C PHE A 335 -6.19 -10.76 10.70
N SER A 336 -7.18 -11.66 10.58
CA SER A 336 -7.24 -12.87 11.40
C SER A 336 -6.02 -13.75 11.20
N ASP A 337 -5.69 -14.54 12.22
CA ASP A 337 -4.53 -15.43 12.16
C ASP A 337 -4.73 -16.57 11.15
N ASN A 338 -3.74 -16.74 10.30
CA ASN A 338 -3.63 -17.87 9.38
C ASN A 338 -2.14 -18.26 9.27
N PRO A 339 -1.61 -18.95 10.28
CA PRO A 339 -0.18 -19.18 10.40
C PRO A 339 0.34 -20.12 9.31
N THR A 340 1.46 -19.74 8.71
CA THR A 340 2.21 -20.57 7.77
C THR A 340 3.08 -21.57 8.50
N MET A 341 3.81 -22.43 7.77
CA MET A 341 4.89 -23.23 8.35
C MET A 341 5.99 -22.31 8.89
N GLN A 342 6.61 -22.71 9.98
CA GLN A 342 7.73 -21.99 10.56
C GLN A 342 8.92 -21.96 9.62
N ARG A 343 9.56 -20.81 9.53
CA ARG A 343 10.81 -20.60 8.80
C ARG A 343 11.89 -20.15 9.78
N THR A 344 13.02 -20.87 9.82
CA THR A 344 14.20 -20.46 10.58
C THR A 344 15.22 -19.84 9.62
N ILE A 345 15.66 -18.63 9.94
CA ILE A 345 16.65 -17.88 9.15
C ILE A 345 17.88 -17.68 10.01
N ILE A 346 19.02 -18.17 9.52
CA ILE A 346 20.30 -18.20 10.21
C ILE A 346 21.30 -17.29 9.50
N SER A 347 21.99 -16.43 10.24
CA SER A 347 23.09 -15.65 9.68
C SER A 347 24.26 -16.54 9.27
N ARG A 348 24.75 -16.36 8.04
CA ARG A 348 25.94 -17.09 7.55
C ARG A 348 27.23 -16.73 8.31
N TYR A 349 27.27 -15.58 8.95
CA TYR A 349 28.47 -15.05 9.61
C TYR A 349 28.41 -15.18 11.13
N ASN A 350 27.22 -15.51 11.67
CA ASN A 350 27.02 -15.76 13.10
C ASN A 350 25.86 -16.75 13.27
N GLU A 351 26.15 -18.05 13.39
CA GLU A 351 25.12 -19.11 13.50
C GLU A 351 24.22 -18.91 14.73
N ASP A 352 24.70 -18.22 15.79
CA ASP A 352 23.89 -17.88 16.95
C ASP A 352 22.88 -16.76 16.66
N PHE A 353 23.07 -15.99 15.59
CA PHE A 353 22.12 -14.97 15.15
C PHE A 353 21.09 -15.62 14.20
N ALA A 354 20.22 -16.42 14.80
CA ALA A 354 19.21 -17.21 14.15
C ALA A 354 17.83 -16.94 14.77
N PHE A 355 16.80 -16.85 13.93
CA PHE A 355 15.43 -16.55 14.34
C PHE A 355 14.44 -17.42 13.58
N THR A 356 13.42 -17.89 14.32
CA THR A 356 12.30 -18.65 13.76
C THR A 356 11.06 -17.77 13.76
N ILE A 357 10.38 -17.70 12.63
CA ILE A 357 9.18 -16.90 12.41
C ILE A 357 8.07 -17.75 11.80
N THR A 358 6.85 -17.36 12.09
CA THR A 358 5.62 -17.86 11.46
C THR A 358 4.92 -16.66 10.86
N SER A 359 4.82 -16.62 9.54
CA SER A 359 4.09 -15.54 8.84
C SER A 359 2.59 -15.79 8.88
N ASN A 360 1.80 -14.74 8.76
CA ASN A 360 0.37 -14.84 8.61
C ASN A 360 0.01 -14.81 7.11
N LYS A 361 -0.53 -15.92 6.57
CA LYS A 361 -0.86 -16.06 5.15
C LYS A 361 -1.85 -15.00 4.66
N ASN A 362 -2.71 -14.49 5.54
CA ASN A 362 -3.71 -13.49 5.18
C ASN A 362 -3.08 -12.14 4.79
N TYR A 363 -1.94 -11.76 5.43
CA TYR A 363 -1.16 -10.58 4.98
C TYR A 363 -0.51 -10.83 3.62
N ILE A 364 0.05 -12.01 3.41
CA ILE A 364 0.65 -12.37 2.12
C ILE A 364 -0.40 -12.32 1.00
N ASP A 365 -1.60 -12.88 1.25
CA ASP A 365 -2.70 -12.83 0.28
C ASP A 365 -3.18 -11.40 0.02
N PHE A 366 -3.15 -10.53 1.01
CA PHE A 366 -3.45 -9.12 0.83
C PHE A 366 -2.39 -8.42 -0.02
N TYR A 367 -1.11 -8.64 0.27
CA TYR A 367 -0.01 -8.04 -0.48
C TYR A 367 0.02 -8.52 -1.94
N ASP A 368 -0.38 -9.78 -2.21
CA ASP A 368 -0.54 -10.30 -3.58
C ASP A 368 -1.55 -9.50 -4.43
N THR A 369 -2.50 -8.81 -3.80
CA THR A 369 -3.46 -7.94 -4.51
C THR A 369 -2.96 -6.52 -4.72
N TYR A 370 -1.80 -6.16 -4.15
CA TYR A 370 -1.34 -4.77 -4.14
C TYR A 370 -0.88 -4.33 -5.53
N PRO A 371 -1.40 -3.22 -6.06
CA PRO A 371 -1.05 -2.82 -7.40
C PRO A 371 0.35 -2.19 -7.46
N SER A 372 1.13 -2.55 -8.47
CA SER A 372 2.37 -1.84 -8.78
C SER A 372 2.07 -0.38 -9.09
N SER A 373 2.67 0.53 -8.35
CA SER A 373 2.37 1.96 -8.45
C SER A 373 3.54 2.84 -8.05
N THR A 374 3.45 4.12 -8.40
CA THR A 374 4.43 5.13 -8.01
C THR A 374 3.74 6.41 -7.61
N ILE A 375 4.38 7.19 -6.74
CA ILE A 375 3.91 8.50 -6.32
C ILE A 375 4.58 9.56 -7.18
N ASN A 376 3.86 10.62 -7.53
CA ASN A 376 4.39 11.79 -8.26
C ASN A 376 5.12 11.46 -9.58
N ASN A 377 4.75 10.36 -10.25
CA ASN A 377 5.38 9.87 -11.47
C ASN A 377 6.89 9.61 -11.36
N ASN A 378 7.42 9.54 -10.14
CA ASN A 378 8.82 9.16 -9.91
C ASN A 378 8.89 7.66 -9.55
N PHE A 379 9.38 6.87 -10.49
CA PHE A 379 9.43 5.41 -10.35
C PHE A 379 10.25 4.94 -9.13
N MET A 380 11.30 5.69 -8.78
CA MET A 380 12.15 5.37 -7.61
C MET A 380 11.43 5.58 -6.28
N SER A 381 10.34 6.36 -6.24
CA SER A 381 9.58 6.60 -5.01
C SER A 381 8.81 5.36 -4.53
N ARG A 382 8.61 4.35 -5.39
CA ARG A 382 7.85 3.12 -5.04
C ARG A 382 8.42 2.41 -3.81
N TRP A 383 9.73 2.31 -3.70
CA TRP A 383 10.38 1.62 -2.59
C TRP A 383 10.15 2.30 -1.23
N ALA A 384 10.01 3.64 -1.22
CA ALA A 384 9.68 4.36 0.01
C ALA A 384 8.30 3.96 0.56
N MET A 385 7.33 3.64 -0.30
CA MET A 385 6.01 3.18 0.12
C MET A 385 6.11 1.86 0.91
N TYR A 386 6.86 0.89 0.39
CA TYR A 386 7.08 -0.41 1.06
C TYR A 386 7.88 -0.24 2.36
N ALA A 387 8.97 0.53 2.31
CA ALA A 387 9.82 0.79 3.47
C ALA A 387 9.15 1.64 4.57
N ASN A 388 8.13 2.43 4.25
CA ASN A 388 7.36 3.21 5.22
C ASN A 388 6.09 2.50 5.70
N THR A 389 5.75 1.33 5.15
CA THR A 389 4.62 0.53 5.63
C THR A 389 5.00 -0.16 6.94
N PRO A 390 4.27 0.05 8.05
CA PRO A 390 4.58 -0.62 9.31
C PRO A 390 4.50 -2.14 9.18
N MET A 391 5.51 -2.84 9.68
CA MET A 391 5.47 -4.30 9.76
C MET A 391 4.34 -4.76 10.68
N GLU A 392 3.78 -5.93 10.36
CA GLU A 392 2.77 -6.63 11.16
C GLU A 392 3.22 -6.81 12.61
N SER A 393 2.31 -6.55 13.55
CA SER A 393 2.62 -6.67 14.98
C SER A 393 3.00 -8.10 15.39
N GLY A 394 2.34 -9.12 14.84
CA GLY A 394 2.64 -10.52 15.12
C GLY A 394 4.05 -10.94 14.70
N ILE A 395 4.56 -10.43 13.58
CA ILE A 395 5.96 -10.63 13.17
C ILE A 395 6.92 -9.86 14.09
N LYS A 396 6.59 -8.61 14.44
CA LYS A 396 7.40 -7.82 15.38
C LYS A 396 7.51 -8.51 16.74
N ASP A 397 6.42 -9.03 17.28
CA ASP A 397 6.38 -9.72 18.57
C ASP A 397 7.23 -10.99 18.59
N GLN A 398 7.32 -11.71 17.46
CA GLN A 398 8.16 -12.89 17.31
C GLN A 398 9.65 -12.54 17.14
N LEU A 399 9.95 -11.50 16.34
CA LEU A 399 11.30 -11.24 15.85
C LEU A 399 12.07 -10.23 16.71
N TYR A 400 11.42 -9.14 17.16
CA TYR A 400 12.12 -8.03 17.79
C TYR A 400 12.66 -8.32 19.19
N PRO A 401 11.92 -8.98 20.11
CA PRO A 401 12.46 -9.25 21.44
C PRO A 401 13.75 -10.11 21.42
N PRO A 402 13.82 -11.25 20.70
CA PRO A 402 15.05 -12.03 20.62
C PRO A 402 16.18 -11.32 19.85
N MET A 403 15.87 -10.50 18.83
CA MET A 403 16.88 -9.69 18.15
C MET A 403 17.46 -8.63 19.09
N LYS A 404 16.62 -7.87 19.78
CA LYS A 404 17.06 -6.86 20.75
C LYS A 404 17.96 -7.46 21.82
N ALA A 405 17.61 -8.65 22.33
CA ALA A 405 18.43 -9.34 23.33
C ALA A 405 19.84 -9.67 22.81
N LYS A 406 19.97 -10.05 21.51
CA LYS A 406 21.26 -10.36 20.89
C LYS A 406 22.06 -9.12 20.48
N LEU A 407 21.39 -7.99 20.25
CA LEU A 407 22.03 -6.71 19.90
C LEU A 407 22.42 -5.89 21.15
N MET A 408 21.86 -6.21 22.31
CA MET A 408 22.10 -5.48 23.56
C MET A 408 23.58 -5.45 23.93
N GLY A 409 24.10 -4.24 24.21
CA GLY A 409 25.50 -4.03 24.60
C GLY A 409 26.48 -3.93 23.43
N LEU A 410 26.04 -4.11 22.20
CA LEU A 410 26.84 -3.83 21.00
C LEU A 410 26.89 -2.33 20.71
N SER A 411 27.98 -1.86 20.06
CA SER A 411 27.99 -0.53 19.44
C SER A 411 26.97 -0.48 18.29
N GLN A 412 26.55 0.71 17.88
CA GLN A 412 25.61 0.87 16.75
C GLN A 412 26.15 0.21 15.47
N GLU A 413 27.45 0.40 15.16
CA GLU A 413 28.10 -0.25 14.02
C GLU A 413 28.05 -1.77 14.10
N ALA A 414 28.37 -2.36 15.25
CA ALA A 414 28.34 -3.81 15.44
C ALA A 414 26.90 -4.35 15.37
N ALA A 415 25.92 -3.64 15.91
CA ALA A 415 24.51 -4.03 15.85
C ALA A 415 23.98 -4.01 14.39
N VAL A 416 24.23 -2.94 13.64
CA VAL A 416 23.87 -2.87 12.21
C VAL A 416 24.58 -3.96 11.41
N GLN A 417 25.86 -4.25 11.73
CA GLN A 417 26.61 -5.32 11.08
C GLN A 417 25.97 -6.70 11.29
N GLN A 418 25.45 -7.01 12.49
CA GLN A 418 24.76 -8.28 12.75
C GLN A 418 23.47 -8.39 11.93
N LEU A 419 22.67 -7.31 11.85
CA LEU A 419 21.45 -7.25 11.04
C LEU A 419 21.78 -7.42 9.54
N LEU A 420 22.78 -6.70 9.06
CA LEU A 420 23.25 -6.77 7.68
C LEU A 420 23.69 -8.20 7.32
N TRP A 421 24.50 -8.84 8.14
CA TRP A 421 24.96 -10.21 7.93
C TRP A 421 23.85 -11.25 8.02
N TRP A 422 22.80 -10.99 8.78
CA TRP A 422 21.65 -11.89 8.83
C TRP A 422 20.89 -11.91 7.49
N ILE A 423 20.79 -10.77 6.83
CA ILE A 423 20.08 -10.64 5.54
C ILE A 423 20.94 -11.14 4.37
N HIS A 424 22.25 -11.09 4.44
CA HIS A 424 23.14 -11.44 3.32
C HIS A 424 22.82 -12.80 2.67
N GLY A 425 22.51 -13.83 3.44
CA GLY A 425 22.12 -15.13 2.92
C GLY A 425 23.03 -15.68 1.81
N ALA A 426 22.48 -16.18 0.72
CA ALA A 426 23.22 -16.77 -0.41
C ALA A 426 22.69 -16.28 -1.75
N ILE A 427 23.48 -16.46 -2.83
CA ILE A 427 23.08 -16.23 -4.22
C ILE A 427 22.62 -17.56 -4.82
N ASP A 428 21.41 -17.59 -5.38
CA ASP A 428 20.85 -18.77 -6.05
C ASP A 428 19.97 -18.38 -7.25
N THR A 429 20.59 -17.68 -8.21
CA THR A 429 19.89 -17.23 -9.42
C THR A 429 19.44 -18.38 -10.34
N GLU A 430 19.88 -19.61 -10.08
CA GLU A 430 19.52 -20.81 -10.83
C GLU A 430 18.47 -21.69 -10.10
N GLY A 431 18.04 -21.32 -8.89
CA GLY A 431 17.04 -22.06 -8.13
C GLY A 431 17.48 -23.46 -7.68
N LYS A 432 18.77 -23.65 -7.46
CA LYS A 432 19.37 -24.95 -7.13
C LYS A 432 19.32 -25.30 -5.67
N ILE A 433 19.26 -24.30 -4.78
CA ILE A 433 19.28 -24.50 -3.32
C ILE A 433 17.87 -24.84 -2.86
N LYS A 434 17.72 -25.98 -2.21
CA LYS A 434 16.47 -26.41 -1.61
C LYS A 434 16.52 -26.30 -0.08
N ASN A 435 15.42 -25.92 0.54
CA ASN A 435 15.26 -25.85 2.01
C ASN A 435 16.35 -24.99 2.69
N ALA A 436 16.64 -23.83 2.13
CA ALA A 436 17.65 -22.93 2.70
C ALA A 436 17.14 -22.29 4.01
N ASN A 437 18.03 -22.31 5.02
CA ASN A 437 17.83 -21.59 6.28
C ASN A 437 18.42 -20.18 6.23
N CYS A 438 18.34 -19.52 5.07
CA CYS A 438 18.81 -18.15 4.86
C CYS A 438 18.01 -17.51 3.74
N PHE A 439 18.21 -16.20 3.54
CA PHE A 439 17.70 -15.52 2.37
C PHE A 439 18.48 -15.96 1.11
N LEU A 440 17.74 -16.23 0.04
CA LEU A 440 18.33 -16.54 -1.26
C LEU A 440 18.16 -15.33 -2.18
N TYR A 441 19.24 -14.87 -2.79
CA TYR A 441 19.13 -13.86 -3.83
C TYR A 441 18.74 -14.52 -5.14
N ASN A 442 17.66 -14.06 -5.73
CA ASN A 442 17.29 -14.38 -7.12
C ASN A 442 16.57 -13.17 -7.72
N TYR A 443 16.61 -13.05 -9.02
CA TYR A 443 15.91 -12.00 -9.74
C TYR A 443 14.40 -12.28 -9.78
N ASP A 444 13.61 -11.27 -9.64
CA ASP A 444 12.15 -11.35 -9.68
C ASP A 444 11.63 -11.93 -10.99
N ASP A 445 12.20 -11.53 -12.13
CA ASP A 445 11.86 -12.09 -13.44
C ASP A 445 12.03 -13.62 -13.49
N ASN A 446 12.97 -14.19 -12.76
CA ASN A 446 13.19 -15.65 -12.71
C ASN A 446 12.15 -16.36 -11.82
N VAL A 447 11.68 -15.70 -10.78
CA VAL A 447 10.78 -16.29 -9.77
C VAL A 447 9.32 -15.98 -10.10
N TRP A 448 9.02 -14.74 -10.45
CA TRP A 448 7.67 -14.22 -10.62
C TRP A 448 7.31 -13.93 -12.08
N GLY A 449 8.29 -13.80 -12.96
CA GLY A 449 8.10 -13.42 -14.37
C GLY A 449 7.88 -11.92 -14.59
N TYR A 450 7.96 -11.12 -13.54
CA TYR A 450 7.86 -9.65 -13.55
C TYR A 450 8.53 -9.07 -12.31
N ASP A 451 8.90 -7.78 -12.36
CA ASP A 451 9.44 -7.02 -11.23
C ASP A 451 8.35 -6.85 -10.14
N ARG A 452 8.63 -7.33 -8.93
CA ARG A 452 7.71 -7.36 -7.81
C ARG A 452 8.38 -6.91 -6.51
N ASN A 453 8.03 -5.73 -6.05
CA ASN A 453 8.56 -5.24 -4.77
C ASN A 453 7.83 -5.90 -3.59
N PHE A 454 8.56 -6.31 -2.56
CA PHE A 454 8.02 -6.94 -1.37
C PHE A 454 7.82 -5.95 -0.22
N PHE A 455 6.73 -6.15 0.52
CA PHE A 455 6.66 -5.69 1.90
C PHE A 455 7.63 -6.51 2.77
N ALA A 456 8.03 -5.98 3.91
CA ALA A 456 9.03 -6.64 4.76
C ALA A 456 8.62 -8.07 5.17
N GLU A 457 7.33 -8.32 5.38
CA GLU A 457 6.79 -9.64 5.71
C GLU A 457 6.92 -10.63 4.55
N GLU A 458 6.79 -10.16 3.30
CA GLU A 458 6.95 -11.02 2.13
C GLU A 458 8.42 -11.46 1.98
N THR A 459 9.38 -10.57 2.25
CA THR A 459 10.81 -10.93 2.30
C THR A 459 11.09 -11.99 3.37
N LEU A 460 10.41 -11.92 4.51
CA LEU A 460 10.52 -12.93 5.56
C LEU A 460 9.82 -14.25 5.17
N PHE A 461 8.75 -14.19 4.40
CA PHE A 461 7.96 -15.36 3.99
C PHE A 461 8.56 -16.12 2.80
N TYR A 462 8.87 -15.42 1.70
CA TYR A 462 9.38 -16.06 0.48
C TYR A 462 10.85 -16.46 0.63
N PRO A 463 11.28 -17.58 0.02
CA PRO A 463 12.66 -18.01 0.08
C PRO A 463 13.61 -17.10 -0.71
N TYR A 464 13.13 -16.51 -1.79
CA TYR A 464 13.87 -15.64 -2.69
C TYR A 464 13.49 -14.18 -2.48
N CYS A 465 14.48 -13.31 -2.60
CA CYS A 465 14.36 -11.85 -2.55
C CYS A 465 15.55 -11.23 -3.28
N ASP A 466 15.41 -10.01 -3.76
CA ASP A 466 16.50 -9.30 -4.42
C ASP A 466 17.00 -8.07 -3.66
N CYS A 467 17.53 -7.04 -4.33
CA CYS A 467 18.22 -5.95 -3.65
C CYS A 467 17.25 -5.00 -2.93
N GLU A 468 16.12 -4.68 -3.53
CA GLU A 468 15.13 -3.80 -2.93
C GLU A 468 14.44 -4.43 -1.73
N ASP A 469 14.04 -5.70 -1.85
CA ASP A 469 13.39 -6.43 -0.76
C ASP A 469 14.26 -6.48 0.48
N ARG A 470 15.55 -6.77 0.29
CA ARG A 470 16.54 -6.82 1.36
C ARG A 470 16.78 -5.46 1.99
N SER A 471 16.86 -4.41 1.16
CA SER A 471 17.06 -3.03 1.61
C SER A 471 15.86 -2.51 2.39
N ILE A 472 14.63 -2.84 1.93
CA ILE A 472 13.38 -2.52 2.62
C ILE A 472 13.36 -3.22 3.99
N LEU A 473 13.58 -4.54 4.05
CA LEU A 473 13.58 -5.27 5.33
C LEU A 473 14.66 -4.75 6.29
N LEU A 474 15.90 -4.53 5.82
CA LEU A 474 16.97 -4.00 6.65
C LEU A 474 16.64 -2.61 7.19
N SER A 475 15.99 -1.76 6.37
CA SER A 475 15.57 -0.42 6.79
C SER A 475 14.59 -0.44 7.96
N HIS A 476 13.65 -1.41 7.99
CA HIS A 476 12.74 -1.61 9.12
C HIS A 476 13.51 -2.04 10.36
N LEU A 477 14.37 -3.06 10.24
CA LEU A 477 15.12 -3.58 11.38
C LEU A 477 16.00 -2.52 12.04
N VAL A 478 16.70 -1.71 11.24
CA VAL A 478 17.58 -0.66 11.76
C VAL A 478 16.77 0.46 12.44
N ARG A 479 15.70 0.94 11.83
CA ARG A 479 14.85 1.99 12.40
C ARG A 479 14.14 1.52 13.68
N ASP A 480 13.51 0.34 13.63
CA ASP A 480 12.65 -0.13 14.72
C ASP A 480 13.45 -0.69 15.92
N LEU A 481 14.62 -1.28 15.67
CA LEU A 481 15.42 -1.90 16.74
C LEU A 481 16.47 -0.97 17.34
N LEU A 482 17.02 -0.06 16.53
CA LEU A 482 18.17 0.76 16.91
C LEU A 482 17.85 2.27 16.94
N ASP A 483 16.66 2.69 16.53
CA ASP A 483 16.22 4.10 16.44
C ASP A 483 17.21 4.98 15.64
N LEU A 484 17.72 4.45 14.53
CA LEU A 484 18.63 5.17 13.63
C LEU A 484 17.92 5.63 12.37
N ASP A 485 18.24 6.82 11.89
CA ASP A 485 17.74 7.32 10.62
C ASP A 485 18.38 6.55 9.45
N VAL A 486 17.55 6.18 8.50
CA VAL A 486 17.91 5.40 7.30
C VAL A 486 17.43 6.11 6.06
N VAL A 487 18.20 6.00 4.97
CA VAL A 487 17.78 6.37 3.61
C VAL A 487 18.03 5.19 2.69
N LEU A 488 17.16 5.00 1.69
CA LEU A 488 17.48 4.08 0.60
C LEU A 488 18.41 4.80 -0.39
N VAL A 489 19.34 4.07 -0.98
CA VAL A 489 20.33 4.60 -1.91
C VAL A 489 20.27 3.78 -3.18
N TYR A 490 19.74 4.38 -4.23
CA TYR A 490 19.68 3.74 -5.55
C TYR A 490 20.92 4.10 -6.36
N TYR A 491 21.66 3.09 -6.72
CA TYR A 491 22.67 3.10 -7.77
C TYR A 491 22.02 2.60 -9.08
N PRO A 492 22.53 2.96 -10.26
CA PRO A 492 21.95 2.44 -11.50
C PRO A 492 21.87 0.89 -11.51
N GLY A 493 20.64 0.37 -11.46
CA GLY A 493 20.33 -1.06 -11.41
C GLY A 493 20.56 -1.75 -10.07
N HIS A 494 20.72 -1.00 -8.97
CA HIS A 494 20.94 -1.60 -7.64
C HIS A 494 20.42 -0.72 -6.51
N LEU A 495 19.68 -1.31 -5.59
CA LEU A 495 19.21 -0.64 -4.37
C LEU A 495 19.96 -1.14 -3.14
N ALA A 496 20.56 -0.21 -2.42
CA ALA A 496 21.14 -0.38 -1.10
C ALA A 496 20.49 0.57 -0.09
N MET A 497 21.00 0.64 1.12
CA MET A 497 20.61 1.63 2.11
C MET A 497 21.82 2.29 2.77
N ALA A 498 21.60 3.40 3.46
CA ALA A 498 22.60 4.04 4.28
C ALA A 498 22.03 4.50 5.62
N VAL A 499 22.85 4.44 6.66
CA VAL A 499 22.46 4.69 8.07
C VAL A 499 23.18 5.91 8.62
N ASN A 500 22.43 6.79 9.26
CA ASN A 500 22.98 7.90 10.02
C ASN A 500 23.26 7.45 11.46
N PHE A 501 24.51 7.12 11.75
CA PHE A 501 24.96 6.75 13.08
C PHE A 501 25.12 7.98 13.98
N THR A 502 24.80 7.86 15.26
CA THR A 502 25.09 8.88 16.28
C THR A 502 26.51 8.73 16.84
N GLU A 503 27.12 7.55 16.65
CA GLU A 503 28.52 7.24 16.97
C GLU A 503 29.41 7.47 15.74
N PRO A 504 30.69 7.78 15.91
CA PRO A 504 31.63 7.92 14.79
C PRO A 504 31.90 6.56 14.10
N VAL A 505 31.33 6.38 12.91
CA VAL A 505 31.55 5.20 12.07
C VAL A 505 32.32 5.58 10.80
N LYS A 506 33.31 4.75 10.44
CA LYS A 506 34.10 4.90 9.23
C LYS A 506 33.52 4.08 8.10
N GLY A 507 33.70 4.51 6.88
CA GLY A 507 33.26 3.80 5.68
C GLY A 507 32.78 4.75 4.61
N ASP A 508 32.37 4.20 3.48
CA ASP A 508 31.74 4.90 2.37
C ASP A 508 30.40 5.50 2.81
N TYR A 509 30.05 6.64 2.28
CA TYR A 509 28.86 7.36 2.74
C TYR A 509 28.24 8.28 1.69
N VAL A 510 27.00 8.66 1.95
CA VAL A 510 26.29 9.76 1.27
C VAL A 510 26.13 10.94 2.25
N MET A 511 26.22 12.17 1.72
CA MET A 511 25.92 13.39 2.50
C MET A 511 24.55 13.92 2.11
N LEU A 512 23.66 14.10 3.09
CA LEU A 512 22.33 14.66 2.92
C LEU A 512 22.07 15.71 4.00
N ASP A 513 21.80 16.92 3.62
CA ASP A 513 21.52 18.04 4.53
C ASP A 513 22.56 18.18 5.67
N GLY A 514 23.85 18.01 5.35
CA GLY A 514 24.95 18.08 6.31
C GLY A 514 25.10 16.85 7.23
N ARG A 515 24.28 15.83 7.08
CA ARG A 515 24.31 14.58 7.82
C ARG A 515 25.00 13.48 7.01
N LYS A 516 25.81 12.66 7.68
CA LYS A 516 26.56 11.58 7.07
C LYS A 516 25.78 10.27 7.23
N PHE A 517 25.44 9.62 6.11
CA PHE A 517 24.80 8.32 6.08
C PHE A 517 25.80 7.29 5.53
N ILE A 518 26.16 6.31 6.36
CA ILE A 518 27.11 5.25 6.02
C ILE A 518 26.41 4.17 5.21
N VAL A 519 26.99 3.77 4.07
CA VAL A 519 26.46 2.74 3.19
C VAL A 519 26.39 1.39 3.91
N CYS A 520 25.26 0.71 3.79
CA CYS A 520 25.00 -0.64 4.26
C CYS A 520 24.28 -1.41 3.16
N ASP A 521 24.99 -2.28 2.47
CA ASP A 521 24.48 -2.98 1.28
C ASP A 521 24.10 -4.44 1.60
N PRO A 522 22.79 -4.76 1.75
CA PRO A 522 22.36 -6.11 2.09
C PRO A 522 22.49 -7.13 0.95
N THR A 523 22.94 -6.68 -0.21
CA THR A 523 23.12 -7.53 -1.40
C THR A 523 24.58 -7.77 -1.72
N TYR A 524 25.49 -6.91 -1.26
CA TYR A 524 26.93 -7.15 -1.37
C TYR A 524 27.35 -8.15 -0.28
N ILE A 525 27.17 -9.44 -0.59
CA ILE A 525 27.24 -10.52 0.39
C ILE A 525 28.63 -10.62 1.03
N GLY A 526 28.68 -10.52 2.34
CA GLY A 526 29.90 -10.58 3.14
C GLY A 526 30.57 -9.23 3.38
N CYS A 527 30.06 -8.15 2.84
CA CYS A 527 30.59 -6.81 3.09
C CYS A 527 30.41 -6.38 4.56
N HIS A 528 31.19 -5.37 4.93
CA HIS A 528 31.04 -4.67 6.20
C HIS A 528 30.25 -3.37 6.04
N VAL A 529 29.75 -2.86 7.15
CA VAL A 529 29.21 -1.51 7.23
C VAL A 529 30.22 -0.51 6.65
N GLY A 530 29.78 0.34 5.73
CA GLY A 530 30.65 1.30 5.04
C GLY A 530 31.43 0.74 3.84
N GLU A 531 31.02 -0.39 3.28
CA GLU A 531 31.58 -0.93 2.05
C GLU A 531 30.56 -0.84 0.90
N THR A 532 30.89 -0.06 -0.13
CA THR A 532 30.12 0.02 -1.38
C THR A 532 30.46 -1.17 -2.28
N MET A 533 29.46 -1.75 -2.96
CA MET A 533 29.64 -2.84 -3.91
C MET A 533 30.67 -2.45 -5.00
N ALA A 534 31.53 -3.39 -5.36
CA ALA A 534 32.57 -3.16 -6.37
C ALA A 534 31.98 -2.73 -7.72
N GLY A 535 32.48 -1.63 -8.27
CA GLY A 535 31.99 -1.02 -9.51
C GLY A 535 30.87 0.00 -9.32
N MET A 536 30.41 0.21 -8.07
CA MET A 536 29.44 1.26 -7.72
C MET A 536 30.10 2.50 -7.11
N GLU A 537 31.41 2.47 -6.86
CA GLU A 537 32.12 3.50 -6.11
C GLU A 537 32.08 4.88 -6.78
N ASP A 538 32.09 4.91 -8.10
CA ASP A 538 32.09 6.14 -8.91
C ASP A 538 30.71 6.43 -9.53
N GLN A 539 29.68 5.62 -9.21
CA GLN A 539 28.33 5.82 -9.74
C GLN A 539 27.61 6.94 -9.00
N PRO A 540 26.82 7.75 -9.71
CA PRO A 540 25.92 8.68 -9.07
C PRO A 540 24.77 7.93 -8.39
N VAL A 541 24.20 8.53 -7.34
CA VAL A 541 23.12 7.90 -6.59
C VAL A 541 21.89 8.80 -6.47
N THR A 542 20.72 8.17 -6.41
CA THR A 542 19.49 8.79 -5.95
C THR A 542 19.25 8.40 -4.49
N ALA A 543 19.12 9.39 -3.62
CA ALA A 543 18.78 9.17 -2.22
C ALA A 543 17.25 9.25 -2.03
N ILE A 544 16.66 8.25 -1.38
CA ILE A 544 15.23 8.16 -1.14
C ILE A 544 15.00 8.29 0.36
N LEU A 545 14.41 9.40 0.77
CA LEU A 545 14.14 9.69 2.18
C LEU A 545 12.94 8.87 2.66
N LEU A 546 13.06 8.33 3.87
CA LEU A 546 12.00 7.58 4.53
C LEU A 546 11.34 8.44 5.62
N ASN A 547 10.06 8.18 5.90
CA ASN A 547 9.37 8.78 7.03
C ASN A 547 9.97 8.24 8.34
N ARG A 548 10.05 9.08 9.37
CA ARG A 548 10.16 8.56 10.75
C ARG A 548 8.80 7.98 11.14
N LEU A 549 8.79 6.71 11.45
CA LEU A 549 7.59 6.01 11.91
C LEU A 549 7.33 6.28 13.37
#